data_1ac1b99919ddd1d5411f527441d58a4b
#
_entry.id   1ac1b99919ddd1d5411f527441d58a4b
#
_cell.length_a   1.000
_cell.length_b   1.000
_cell.length_c   1.000
_cell.angle_alpha   90.00
_cell.angle_beta   90.00
_cell.angle_gamma   90.00
#
_symmetry.space_group_name_H-M   'P 1'
#
loop_
_entity.id
_entity.type
_entity.pdbx_description
1 polymer ?
#
loop_
_entity_poly.entity_id
_entity_poly.type
_entity_poly.pdbx_seq_one_letter_code
_entity_poly.pdbx_strand_id
1 'polypeptide(L)'
;SARNAGKPKPKRRKAAPLPDYRKPQLATLVDDVPAGNRWMHEIKFDGYRTLVAVKGDTVRVFTRNGKDWTDKFGPLVEAIAALDLPSCLIDGEVVAYDGKGNPDFSTLQQVLKRGHGSQGKEDKLALHAFDLLELDGEDLTGLPNIERKERLEALLYSADPPIHVA
;
A
#
# COMPACT_ATOMS: atom_id res chain seq x y z
N SER A 1 -2.22 56.02 8.79
CA SER A 1 -1.27 54.99 8.39
C SER A 1 -1.63 53.66 9.05
N ALA A 2 -2.34 52.79 8.32
CA ALA A 2 -2.76 51.48 8.78
C ALA A 2 -1.56 50.55 8.76
N ARG A 3 -1.11 50.09 9.92
CA ARG A 3 -0.09 49.04 10.04
C ARG A 3 -0.68 47.72 9.59
N ASN A 4 -0.17 47.23 8.49
CA ASN A 4 -0.48 45.90 7.95
C ASN A 4 0.10 44.86 8.92
N ALA A 5 -0.73 44.36 9.84
CA ALA A 5 -0.36 43.24 10.72
C ALA A 5 -0.27 41.98 9.85
N GLY A 6 0.93 41.58 9.51
CA GLY A 6 1.20 40.38 8.73
C GLY A 6 0.55 39.18 9.38
N LYS A 7 -0.26 38.43 8.58
CA LYS A 7 -0.82 37.17 8.99
C LYS A 7 0.33 36.23 9.43
N PRO A 8 0.21 35.57 10.59
CA PRO A 8 1.25 34.65 11.04
C PRO A 8 1.45 33.58 9.98
N LYS A 9 2.70 33.39 9.55
CA LYS A 9 3.06 32.27 8.63
C LYS A 9 2.67 30.97 9.29
N PRO A 10 1.99 30.06 8.56
CA PRO A 10 1.63 28.77 9.12
C PRO A 10 2.92 28.06 9.56
N LYS A 11 2.96 27.62 10.82
CA LYS A 11 4.05 26.79 11.33
C LYS A 11 4.15 25.57 10.42
N ARG A 12 5.28 25.38 9.75
CA ARG A 12 5.55 24.15 9.01
C ARG A 12 5.36 22.98 9.97
N ARG A 13 4.30 22.19 9.77
CA ARG A 13 4.13 20.93 10.48
C ARG A 13 5.37 20.09 10.21
N LYS A 14 6.01 19.63 11.27
CA LYS A 14 7.14 18.72 11.14
C LYS A 14 6.66 17.51 10.35
N ALA A 15 7.37 17.14 9.27
CA ALA A 15 6.98 15.99 8.45
C ALA A 15 6.88 14.74 9.33
N ALA A 16 5.82 13.94 9.16
CA ALA A 16 5.63 12.71 9.89
C ALA A 16 6.74 11.70 9.54
N PRO A 17 7.16 10.85 10.50
CA PRO A 17 8.15 9.81 10.26
C PRO A 17 7.60 8.70 9.34
N LEU A 18 8.49 7.83 8.87
CA LEU A 18 8.08 6.58 8.23
C LEU A 18 7.24 5.76 9.22
N PRO A 19 6.05 5.28 8.82
CA PRO A 19 5.23 4.45 9.69
C PRO A 19 5.91 3.14 10.10
N ASP A 20 5.66 2.71 11.34
CA ASP A 20 6.04 1.40 11.82
C ASP A 20 5.07 0.33 11.33
N TYR A 21 5.54 -0.93 11.36
CA TYR A 21 4.66 -2.07 11.18
C TYR A 21 3.54 -2.07 12.21
N ARG A 22 2.34 -2.41 11.75
CA ARG A 22 1.22 -2.76 12.63
C ARG A 22 0.48 -3.96 12.07
N LYS A 23 -0.06 -4.78 12.97
CA LYS A 23 -0.78 -5.99 12.58
C LYS A 23 -2.01 -5.64 11.76
N PRO A 24 -2.18 -6.19 10.55
CA PRO A 24 -3.36 -5.94 9.75
C PRO A 24 -4.58 -6.64 10.33
N GLN A 25 -5.76 -6.09 10.05
CA GLN A 25 -7.01 -6.74 10.34
C GLN A 25 -7.21 -7.91 9.38
N LEU A 26 -7.47 -9.10 9.93
CA LEU A 26 -7.77 -10.29 9.16
C LEU A 26 -9.28 -10.43 8.96
N ALA A 27 -9.68 -10.85 7.76
CA ALA A 27 -11.07 -11.14 7.47
C ALA A 27 -11.54 -12.40 8.21
N THR A 28 -12.80 -12.39 8.65
CA THR A 28 -13.45 -13.58 9.17
C THR A 28 -13.98 -14.42 8.00
N LEU A 29 -13.70 -15.73 8.01
CA LEU A 29 -14.24 -16.63 7.01
C LEU A 29 -15.77 -16.73 7.19
N VAL A 30 -16.50 -16.53 6.09
CA VAL A 30 -17.93 -16.72 6.01
C VAL A 30 -18.25 -17.64 4.82
N ASP A 31 -19.29 -18.43 4.94
CA ASP A 31 -19.66 -19.40 3.90
C ASP A 31 -20.28 -18.71 2.67
N ASP A 32 -21.03 -17.66 2.90
CA ASP A 32 -21.70 -16.89 1.85
C ASP A 32 -21.39 -15.41 1.90
N VAL A 33 -21.47 -14.74 0.76
CA VAL A 33 -21.35 -13.30 0.66
C VAL A 33 -22.53 -12.64 1.37
N PRO A 34 -22.30 -11.82 2.41
CA PRO A 34 -23.38 -11.15 3.11
C PRO A 34 -24.20 -10.27 2.15
N ALA A 35 -25.52 -10.39 2.20
CA ALA A 35 -26.42 -9.57 1.40
C ALA A 35 -26.63 -8.18 2.00
N GLY A 36 -26.92 -7.21 1.15
CA GLY A 36 -27.28 -5.85 1.53
C GLY A 36 -26.24 -4.80 1.17
N ASN A 37 -26.65 -3.54 1.23
CA ASN A 37 -25.84 -2.38 0.83
C ASN A 37 -24.88 -1.85 1.91
N ARG A 38 -24.83 -2.50 3.06
CA ARG A 38 -23.92 -2.16 4.16
C ARG A 38 -22.54 -2.82 4.01
N TRP A 39 -22.38 -3.70 3.03
CA TRP A 39 -21.16 -4.47 2.81
C TRP A 39 -20.39 -3.94 1.62
N MET A 40 -19.10 -3.77 1.80
CA MET A 40 -18.17 -3.50 0.72
C MET A 40 -17.56 -4.83 0.29
N HIS A 41 -17.65 -5.13 -0.99
CA HIS A 41 -17.05 -6.33 -1.56
C HIS A 41 -15.75 -5.98 -2.28
N GLU A 42 -14.71 -6.74 -1.98
CA GLU A 42 -13.40 -6.59 -2.61
C GLU A 42 -13.02 -7.88 -3.32
N ILE A 43 -12.27 -7.75 -4.42
CA ILE A 43 -11.73 -8.90 -5.12
C ILE A 43 -10.61 -9.51 -4.27
N LYS A 44 -10.66 -10.83 -4.09
CA LYS A 44 -9.59 -11.56 -3.44
C LYS A 44 -8.51 -11.92 -4.46
N PHE A 45 -7.30 -11.45 -4.23
CA PHE A 45 -6.13 -11.79 -5.03
C PHE A 45 -5.36 -12.95 -4.39
N ASP A 46 -4.81 -13.83 -5.22
CA ASP A 46 -3.89 -14.88 -4.78
C ASP A 46 -2.45 -14.35 -4.77
N GLY A 47 -2.03 -13.87 -3.61
CA GLY A 47 -0.71 -13.31 -3.42
C GLY A 47 -0.29 -13.29 -1.96
N TYR A 48 0.61 -12.37 -1.63
CA TYR A 48 1.04 -12.15 -0.26
C TYR A 48 0.48 -10.83 0.29
N ARG A 49 -0.22 -10.92 1.41
CA ARG A 49 -0.66 -9.74 2.16
C ARG A 49 0.54 -8.97 2.65
N THR A 50 0.58 -7.68 2.38
CA THR A 50 1.68 -6.79 2.74
C THR A 50 1.18 -5.50 3.35
N LEU A 51 2.01 -4.96 4.25
CA LEU A 51 1.89 -3.58 4.71
C LEU A 51 3.05 -2.79 4.12
N VAL A 52 2.74 -1.75 3.40
CA VAL A 52 3.72 -0.90 2.72
C VAL A 52 3.81 0.44 3.45
N ALA A 53 4.93 0.65 4.13
CA ALA A 53 5.25 1.91 4.77
C ALA A 53 6.05 2.78 3.80
N VAL A 54 5.60 4.00 3.56
CA VAL A 54 6.22 4.92 2.61
C VAL A 54 6.42 6.29 3.24
N LYS A 55 7.54 6.90 2.92
CA LYS A 55 7.80 8.32 3.13
C LYS A 55 8.77 8.80 2.04
N GLY A 56 8.26 9.54 1.06
CA GLY A 56 9.06 9.99 -0.09
C GLY A 56 9.63 8.79 -0.87
N ASP A 57 10.93 8.72 -0.96
CA ASP A 57 11.66 7.63 -1.62
C ASP A 57 11.99 6.43 -0.70
N THR A 58 11.67 6.54 0.57
CA THR A 58 11.87 5.45 1.54
C THR A 58 10.64 4.55 1.58
N VAL A 59 10.83 3.28 1.28
CA VAL A 59 9.78 2.27 1.24
C VAL A 59 10.19 1.04 2.03
N ARG A 60 9.28 0.52 2.86
CA ARG A 60 9.44 -0.77 3.51
C ARG A 60 8.20 -1.62 3.29
N VAL A 61 8.41 -2.86 2.94
CA VAL A 61 7.33 -3.82 2.71
C VAL A 61 7.41 -4.91 3.78
N PHE A 62 6.35 -5.02 4.57
CA PHE A 62 6.23 -6.01 5.63
C PHE A 62 5.21 -7.08 5.26
N THR A 63 5.49 -8.33 5.64
CA THR A 63 4.48 -9.39 5.61
C THR A 63 3.43 -9.15 6.69
N ARG A 64 2.30 -9.84 6.63
CA ARG A 64 1.26 -9.77 7.67
C ARG A 64 1.75 -10.15 9.07
N ASN A 65 2.88 -10.88 9.16
CA ASN A 65 3.51 -11.29 10.41
C ASN A 65 4.66 -10.35 10.85
N GLY A 66 4.86 -9.25 10.15
CA GLY A 66 5.85 -8.23 10.49
C GLY A 66 7.26 -8.49 9.99
N LYS A 67 7.46 -9.46 9.12
CA LYS A 67 8.77 -9.68 8.48
C LYS A 67 9.01 -8.61 7.42
N ASP A 68 10.18 -8.00 7.44
CA ASP A 68 10.61 -7.06 6.42
C ASP A 68 11.08 -7.82 5.17
N TRP A 69 10.31 -7.72 4.10
CA TRP A 69 10.60 -8.32 2.81
C TRP A 69 10.86 -7.28 1.70
N THR A 70 11.23 -6.08 2.08
CA THR A 70 11.53 -5.00 1.13
C THR A 70 12.49 -5.46 0.02
N ASP A 71 13.53 -6.18 0.38
CA ASP A 71 14.55 -6.66 -0.55
C ASP A 71 14.03 -7.69 -1.57
N LYS A 72 12.94 -8.35 -1.28
CA LYS A 72 12.36 -9.37 -2.16
C LYS A 72 11.54 -8.79 -3.32
N PHE A 73 11.13 -7.54 -3.20
CA PHE A 73 10.24 -6.87 -4.13
C PHE A 73 10.87 -5.66 -4.83
N GLY A 74 12.18 -5.73 -5.13
CA GLY A 74 12.98 -4.62 -5.62
C GLY A 74 12.33 -3.72 -6.68
N PRO A 75 11.94 -4.19 -7.88
CA PRO A 75 11.33 -3.35 -8.90
C PRO A 75 10.01 -2.72 -8.47
N LEU A 76 9.20 -3.43 -7.67
CA LEU A 76 7.96 -2.90 -7.11
C LEU A 76 8.24 -1.79 -6.10
N VAL A 77 9.23 -1.99 -5.23
CA VAL A 77 9.68 -0.99 -4.25
C VAL A 77 10.16 0.28 -4.96
N GLU A 78 10.93 0.14 -6.03
CA GLU A 78 11.38 1.27 -6.85
C GLU A 78 10.20 2.04 -7.47
N ALA A 79 9.19 1.33 -7.97
CA ALA A 79 7.99 1.94 -8.54
C ALA A 79 7.19 2.71 -7.47
N ILE A 80 7.10 2.19 -6.26
CA ILE A 80 6.43 2.87 -5.15
C ILE A 80 7.23 4.11 -4.72
N ALA A 81 8.54 4.00 -4.59
CA ALA A 81 9.42 5.11 -4.23
C ALA A 81 9.33 6.27 -5.24
N ALA A 82 9.18 5.95 -6.53
CA ALA A 82 9.05 6.94 -7.59
C ALA A 82 7.76 7.79 -7.49
N LEU A 83 6.76 7.35 -6.75
CA LEU A 83 5.53 8.13 -6.51
C LEU A 83 5.73 9.31 -5.56
N ASP A 84 6.82 9.31 -4.78
CA ASP A 84 7.13 10.34 -3.80
C ASP A 84 5.95 10.66 -2.86
N LEU A 85 5.36 9.62 -2.28
CA LEU A 85 4.18 9.73 -1.43
C LEU A 85 4.52 10.38 -0.08
N PRO A 86 3.57 11.08 0.55
CA PRO A 86 3.71 11.49 1.95
C PRO A 86 3.82 10.27 2.87
N SER A 87 4.19 10.49 4.14
CA SER A 87 4.21 9.40 5.12
C SER A 87 2.86 8.68 5.15
N CYS A 88 2.85 7.39 4.85
CA CYS A 88 1.63 6.59 4.81
C CYS A 88 1.91 5.11 5.04
N LEU A 89 0.88 4.40 5.49
CA LEU A 89 0.88 2.95 5.66
C LEU A 89 -0.28 2.36 4.86
N ILE A 90 0.05 1.60 3.82
CA ILE A 90 -0.90 1.01 2.88
C ILE A 90 -1.00 -0.48 3.16
N ASP A 91 -2.22 -0.99 3.24
CA ASP A 91 -2.51 -2.42 3.28
C ASP A 91 -2.89 -2.91 1.88
N GLY A 92 -2.26 -3.97 1.44
CA GLY A 92 -2.46 -4.47 0.08
C GLY A 92 -2.00 -5.90 -0.09
N GLU A 93 -2.11 -6.37 -1.32
CA GLU A 93 -1.68 -7.69 -1.76
C GLU A 93 -0.64 -7.54 -2.86
N VAL A 94 0.49 -8.21 -2.70
CA VAL A 94 1.46 -8.34 -3.79
C VAL A 94 1.16 -9.62 -4.55
N VAL A 95 1.00 -9.48 -5.86
CA VAL A 95 0.77 -10.58 -6.79
C VAL A 95 1.84 -10.61 -7.86
N ALA A 96 2.05 -11.77 -8.47
CA ALA A 96 2.84 -11.90 -9.68
C ALA A 96 1.94 -12.32 -10.83
N TYR A 97 2.29 -11.87 -12.02
CA TYR A 97 1.63 -12.26 -13.26
C TYR A 97 2.50 -13.22 -14.06
N ASP A 98 1.88 -14.22 -14.67
CA ASP A 98 2.56 -15.14 -15.59
C ASP A 98 2.86 -14.45 -16.94
N GLY A 99 3.50 -15.17 -17.85
CA GLY A 99 3.82 -14.65 -19.20
C GLY A 99 2.58 -14.35 -20.07
N LYS A 100 1.39 -14.76 -19.65
CA LYS A 100 0.11 -14.51 -20.31
C LYS A 100 -0.66 -13.34 -19.68
N GLY A 101 -0.11 -12.74 -18.62
CA GLY A 101 -0.75 -11.63 -17.91
C GLY A 101 -1.81 -12.04 -16.89
N ASN A 102 -1.85 -13.32 -16.48
CA ASN A 102 -2.75 -13.81 -15.44
C ASN A 102 -2.05 -13.83 -14.07
N PRO A 103 -2.75 -13.49 -12.97
CA PRO A 103 -2.21 -13.67 -11.63
C PRO A 103 -1.85 -15.15 -11.40
N ASP A 104 -0.62 -15.37 -10.91
CA ASP A 104 -0.11 -16.72 -10.68
C ASP A 104 0.70 -16.79 -9.39
N PHE A 105 0.18 -17.50 -8.40
CA PHE A 105 0.84 -17.68 -7.11
C PHE A 105 2.14 -18.46 -7.22
N SER A 106 2.22 -19.45 -8.12
CA SER A 106 3.46 -20.20 -8.37
C SER A 106 4.59 -19.31 -8.86
N THR A 107 4.30 -18.37 -9.76
CA THR A 107 5.25 -17.37 -10.23
C THR A 107 5.74 -16.51 -9.08
N LEU A 108 4.85 -16.05 -8.21
CA LEU A 108 5.19 -15.28 -7.03
C LEU A 108 6.12 -16.06 -6.08
N GLN A 109 5.83 -17.33 -5.81
CA GLN A 109 6.69 -18.18 -4.99
C GLN A 109 8.08 -18.36 -5.59
N GLN A 110 8.19 -18.48 -6.92
CA GLN A 110 9.47 -18.57 -7.61
C GLN A 110 10.29 -17.27 -7.48
N VAL A 111 9.64 -16.12 -7.64
CA VAL A 111 10.28 -14.80 -7.44
C VAL A 111 10.85 -14.69 -6.03
N LEU A 112 10.08 -15.08 -5.03
CA LEU A 112 10.51 -15.03 -3.63
C LEU A 112 11.64 -15.99 -3.31
N LYS A 113 11.67 -17.18 -3.95
CA LYS A 113 12.75 -18.16 -3.78
C LYS A 113 14.08 -17.74 -4.38
N ARG A 114 14.07 -16.97 -5.47
CA ARG A 114 15.30 -16.47 -6.10
C ARG A 114 16.07 -15.51 -5.18
N GLY A 115 15.38 -14.91 -4.20
CA GLY A 115 16.00 -14.04 -3.22
C GLY A 115 16.33 -12.65 -3.74
N HIS A 116 17.19 -11.97 -3.00
CA HIS A 116 17.57 -10.58 -3.18
C HIS A 116 18.22 -10.32 -4.55
N GLY A 117 17.70 -9.35 -5.28
CA GLY A 117 18.30 -8.84 -6.52
C GLY A 117 18.19 -9.74 -7.74
N SER A 118 17.52 -10.88 -7.65
CA SER A 118 17.41 -11.86 -8.73
C SER A 118 16.12 -11.76 -9.54
N GLN A 119 15.40 -10.66 -9.43
CA GLN A 119 14.20 -10.42 -10.21
C GLN A 119 14.60 -10.18 -11.67
N GLY A 120 14.25 -11.13 -12.55
CA GLY A 120 14.45 -10.97 -13.97
C GLY A 120 13.53 -9.89 -14.53
N LYS A 121 13.87 -9.36 -15.71
CA LYS A 121 13.04 -8.36 -16.42
C LYS A 121 11.63 -8.86 -16.75
N GLU A 122 11.41 -10.17 -16.66
CA GLU A 122 10.14 -10.83 -16.95
C GLU A 122 9.23 -10.96 -15.73
N ASP A 123 9.75 -10.74 -14.53
CA ASP A 123 8.98 -10.85 -13.30
C ASP A 123 8.05 -9.65 -13.15
N LYS A 124 6.76 -9.87 -13.33
CA LYS A 124 5.74 -8.84 -13.24
C LYS A 124 5.06 -8.91 -11.89
N LEU A 125 5.63 -8.20 -10.93
CA LEU A 125 5.00 -7.98 -9.63
C LEU A 125 4.07 -6.78 -9.69
N ALA A 126 2.96 -6.85 -8.96
CA ALA A 126 2.05 -5.74 -8.78
C ALA A 126 1.56 -5.65 -7.34
N LEU A 127 1.30 -4.44 -6.89
CA LEU A 127 0.63 -4.15 -5.64
C LEU A 127 -0.83 -3.79 -5.92
N HIS A 128 -1.75 -4.51 -5.29
CA HIS A 128 -3.16 -4.16 -5.23
C HIS A 128 -3.47 -3.60 -3.83
N ALA A 129 -3.48 -2.29 -3.73
CA ALA A 129 -3.76 -1.57 -2.50
C ALA A 129 -5.26 -1.54 -2.22
N PHE A 130 -5.68 -1.87 -1.00
CA PHE A 130 -7.09 -1.92 -0.66
C PHE A 130 -7.46 -1.15 0.62
N ASP A 131 -6.50 -0.76 1.44
CA ASP A 131 -6.75 0.06 2.63
C ASP A 131 -5.60 1.03 2.92
N LEU A 132 -5.93 2.12 3.60
CA LEU A 132 -4.99 3.12 4.07
C LEU A 132 -5.13 3.24 5.59
N LEU A 133 -4.09 2.87 6.33
CA LEU A 133 -4.12 2.79 7.78
C LEU A 133 -3.58 4.04 8.47
N GLU A 134 -2.59 4.68 7.88
CA GLU A 134 -1.97 5.92 8.36
C GLU A 134 -1.66 6.86 7.21
N LEU A 135 -1.82 8.16 7.43
CA LEU A 135 -1.50 9.22 6.48
C LEU A 135 -1.01 10.45 7.23
N ASP A 136 0.17 10.96 6.86
CA ASP A 136 0.78 12.15 7.46
C ASP A 136 0.86 12.12 8.99
N GLY A 137 1.09 10.94 9.56
CA GLY A 137 1.16 10.70 11.00
C GLY A 137 -0.19 10.57 11.69
N GLU A 138 -1.29 10.60 10.94
CA GLU A 138 -2.64 10.38 11.45
C GLU A 138 -3.01 8.90 11.33
N ASP A 139 -3.50 8.32 12.42
CA ASP A 139 -4.09 6.99 12.44
C ASP A 139 -5.51 7.04 11.87
N LEU A 140 -5.72 6.37 10.75
CA LEU A 140 -7.01 6.35 10.05
C LEU A 140 -7.89 5.17 10.43
N THR A 141 -7.42 4.26 11.28
CA THR A 141 -8.14 3.02 11.61
C THR A 141 -9.47 3.24 12.34
N GLY A 142 -9.65 4.39 12.96
CA GLY A 142 -10.93 4.80 13.57
C GLY A 142 -11.97 5.33 12.57
N LEU A 143 -11.59 5.59 11.32
CA LEU A 143 -12.50 6.05 10.28
C LEU A 143 -13.27 4.87 9.67
N PRO A 144 -14.49 5.11 9.14
CA PRO A 144 -15.19 4.12 8.35
C PRO A 144 -14.36 3.64 7.15
N ASN A 145 -14.51 2.38 6.79
CA ASN A 145 -13.76 1.77 5.69
C ASN A 145 -13.91 2.54 4.37
N ILE A 146 -15.11 3.04 4.09
CA ILE A 146 -15.36 3.81 2.88
C ILE A 146 -14.55 5.11 2.83
N GLU A 147 -14.38 5.80 3.95
CA GLU A 147 -13.55 7.02 4.01
C GLU A 147 -12.07 6.71 3.81
N ARG A 148 -11.58 5.63 4.40
CA ARG A 148 -10.20 5.18 4.17
C ARG A 148 -9.97 4.82 2.71
N LYS A 149 -10.94 4.18 2.07
CA LYS A 149 -10.88 3.83 0.64
C LYS A 149 -10.84 5.06 -0.24
N GLU A 150 -11.65 6.06 0.02
CA GLU A 150 -11.65 7.33 -0.71
C GLU A 150 -10.29 8.04 -0.59
N ARG A 151 -9.71 8.07 0.60
CA ARG A 151 -8.38 8.64 0.83
C ARG A 151 -7.27 7.87 0.12
N LEU A 152 -7.38 6.55 0.07
CA LEU A 152 -6.46 5.69 -0.68
C LEU A 152 -6.53 5.98 -2.18
N GLU A 153 -7.73 6.07 -2.73
CA GLU A 153 -7.95 6.39 -4.14
C GLU A 153 -7.39 7.77 -4.49
N ALA A 154 -7.58 8.77 -3.63
CA ALA A 154 -7.01 10.09 -3.81
C ALA A 154 -5.47 10.08 -3.74
N LEU A 155 -4.89 9.34 -2.80
CA LEU A 155 -3.45 9.21 -2.61
C LEU A 155 -2.77 8.58 -3.84
N LEU A 156 -3.38 7.56 -4.41
CA LEU A 156 -2.84 6.78 -5.52
C LEU A 156 -3.46 7.14 -6.89
N TYR A 157 -4.15 8.26 -6.97
CA TYR A 157 -4.87 8.67 -8.18
C TYR A 157 -3.99 8.71 -9.44
N SER A 158 -2.75 9.18 -9.30
CA SER A 158 -1.79 9.28 -10.41
C SER A 158 -0.84 8.09 -10.51
N ALA A 159 -1.04 7.05 -9.71
CA ALA A 159 -0.20 5.86 -9.76
C ALA A 159 -0.52 5.04 -11.02
N ASP A 160 0.54 4.64 -11.71
CA ASP A 160 0.47 3.76 -12.88
C ASP A 160 0.78 2.30 -12.48
N PRO A 161 0.46 1.31 -13.33
CA PRO A 161 0.96 -0.04 -13.14
C PRO A 161 2.49 -0.02 -12.86
N PRO A 162 2.99 -0.82 -11.92
CA PRO A 162 2.39 -1.98 -11.26
C PRO A 162 1.64 -1.71 -9.95
N ILE A 163 1.21 -0.49 -9.70
CA ILE A 163 0.48 -0.12 -8.49
C ILE A 163 -0.98 0.14 -8.84
N HIS A 164 -1.87 -0.59 -8.18
CA HIS A 164 -3.31 -0.53 -8.43
C HIS A 164 -4.08 -0.30 -7.13
N VAL A 165 -5.20 0.38 -7.22
CA VAL A 165 -6.20 0.42 -6.15
C VAL A 165 -7.24 -0.66 -6.42
N ALA A 166 -7.41 -1.54 -5.45
CA ALA A 166 -8.38 -2.62 -5.55
C ALA A 166 -9.81 -2.17 -5.26
#